data_1dd59c43621ce1f3a75f4261401da97d
#
_entry.id   1dd59c43621ce1f3a75f4261401da97d
#
_cell.length_a   1.000
_cell.length_b   1.000
_cell.length_c   1.000
_cell.angle_alpha   90.00
_cell.angle_beta   90.00
_cell.angle_gamma   90.00
#
_symmetry.space_group_name_H-M   'P 1'
#
loop_
_entity.id
_entity.type
_entity.pdbx_description
1 polymer ?
#
loop_
_entity_poly.entity_id
_entity_poly.type
_entity_poly.pdbx_seq_one_letter_code
_entity_poly.pdbx_strand_id
1 'polypeptide(L)'
;MKQLLSSRARRVVAAVAIAGVAAGGAVTANAAASKPSATQFKLFPNTAVQNCVAAPGKTPIANVTVHRGHLNDTLTLHVANLKPHLAFDLFTVEKTPQLADGSPNPNFGGNFGFAWYQSDLETNAKGQGDVTIKTILLDQIFGFDASRGVTPVNTFNVGFWFNRPADAAACGFTGTTPFNGEHNAGPVAMISRLDATTKLGPLCTDPERNNDGSFHCDP
;
A
#
# COMPACT_ATOMS: atom_id res chain seq x y z
N MET A 1 93.44 25.48 -11.93
CA MET A 1 94.48 24.45 -11.89
C MET A 1 93.88 23.14 -11.45
N LYS A 2 94.11 22.11 -12.27
CA LYS A 2 94.00 20.65 -12.00
C LYS A 2 92.61 20.12 -11.58
N GLN A 3 91.84 19.47 -12.50
CA GLN A 3 91.93 18.09 -12.99
C GLN A 3 91.97 17.04 -11.84
N LEU A 4 90.95 16.15 -11.82
CA LEU A 4 91.04 14.77 -12.26
C LEU A 4 89.77 14.02 -11.82
N LEU A 5 89.05 13.51 -12.70
CA LEU A 5 88.87 12.13 -13.18
C LEU A 5 88.34 11.11 -12.16
N SER A 6 87.16 10.70 -12.45
CA SER A 6 86.72 9.33 -12.84
C SER A 6 86.39 8.37 -11.70
N SER A 7 85.23 7.83 -11.69
CA SER A 7 84.99 6.47 -12.16
C SER A 7 83.47 6.11 -12.08
N ARG A 8 83.03 5.59 -13.20
CA ARG A 8 81.72 5.00 -13.33
C ARG A 8 81.68 3.64 -12.66
N ALA A 9 80.91 3.46 -11.65
CA ALA A 9 80.45 2.16 -11.19
C ALA A 9 79.05 1.88 -11.65
N ARG A 10 78.88 1.02 -12.64
CA ARG A 10 77.60 0.47 -13.06
C ARG A 10 77.08 -0.48 -12.00
N ARG A 11 75.98 -0.13 -11.31
CA ARG A 11 75.28 -1.11 -10.52
C ARG A 11 74.10 -1.62 -11.39
N VAL A 12 74.21 -2.90 -11.70
CA VAL A 12 73.12 -3.68 -12.29
C VAL A 12 72.06 -3.89 -11.19
N VAL A 13 70.94 -3.32 -11.32
CA VAL A 13 69.75 -3.59 -10.47
C VAL A 13 68.91 -4.63 -11.18
N ALA A 14 68.93 -5.84 -10.64
CA ALA A 14 68.00 -6.89 -11.08
C ALA A 14 66.64 -6.56 -10.62
N ALA A 15 65.75 -6.30 -11.58
CA ALA A 15 64.35 -6.13 -11.30
C ALA A 15 63.68 -7.49 -11.12
N VAL A 16 63.31 -7.80 -9.89
CA VAL A 16 62.41 -8.94 -9.58
C VAL A 16 60.98 -8.51 -9.85
N ALA A 17 60.41 -9.01 -10.94
CA ALA A 17 59.00 -8.84 -11.22
C ALA A 17 58.17 -9.78 -10.34
N ILE A 18 57.54 -9.24 -9.30
CA ILE A 18 56.53 -9.96 -8.51
C ILE A 18 55.23 -9.81 -9.28
N ALA A 19 54.81 -10.87 -9.96
CA ALA A 19 53.46 -10.97 -10.55
C ALA A 19 52.47 -11.19 -9.40
N GLY A 20 51.88 -10.09 -8.89
CA GLY A 20 50.76 -10.13 -7.98
C GLY A 20 49.50 -10.50 -8.76
N VAL A 21 49.00 -11.72 -8.56
CA VAL A 21 47.67 -12.12 -9.01
C VAL A 21 46.65 -11.38 -8.10
N ALA A 22 46.13 -10.23 -8.56
CA ALA A 22 44.96 -9.59 -7.96
C ALA A 22 43.75 -10.43 -8.33
N ALA A 23 43.33 -11.34 -7.44
CA ALA A 23 42.00 -11.94 -7.50
C ALA A 23 41.00 -10.83 -7.16
N GLY A 24 40.58 -10.07 -8.15
CA GLY A 24 39.49 -9.11 -8.05
C GLY A 24 38.19 -9.87 -7.88
N GLY A 25 37.78 -10.13 -6.63
CA GLY A 25 36.40 -10.53 -6.33
C GLY A 25 35.50 -9.40 -6.79
N ALA A 26 34.75 -9.63 -7.85
CA ALA A 26 33.64 -8.73 -8.23
C ALA A 26 32.62 -8.78 -7.11
N VAL A 27 32.65 -7.78 -6.24
CA VAL A 27 31.52 -7.52 -5.32
C VAL A 27 30.38 -7.03 -6.19
N THR A 28 29.48 -7.94 -6.56
CA THR A 28 28.21 -7.56 -7.14
C THR A 28 27.44 -6.83 -6.05
N ALA A 29 27.49 -5.50 -6.07
CA ALA A 29 26.56 -4.70 -5.29
C ALA A 29 25.16 -5.02 -5.81
N ASN A 30 24.39 -5.80 -5.04
CA ASN A 30 22.96 -5.89 -5.26
C ASN A 30 22.40 -4.47 -5.08
N ALA A 31 22.13 -3.80 -6.19
CA ALA A 31 21.34 -2.57 -6.13
C ALA A 31 19.98 -2.97 -5.56
N ALA A 32 19.67 -2.48 -4.37
CA ALA A 32 18.32 -2.62 -3.82
C ALA A 32 17.35 -2.08 -4.87
N ALA A 33 16.33 -2.86 -5.21
CA ALA A 33 15.31 -2.42 -6.13
C ALA A 33 14.69 -1.14 -5.55
N SER A 34 14.66 -0.06 -6.33
CA SER A 34 14.03 1.18 -5.86
C SER A 34 12.54 0.96 -5.69
N LYS A 35 11.99 1.42 -4.55
CA LYS A 35 10.54 1.38 -4.30
C LYS A 35 9.79 2.10 -5.45
N PRO A 36 8.66 1.57 -5.91
CA PRO A 36 7.92 2.18 -7.01
C PRO A 36 7.47 3.61 -6.66
N SER A 37 7.56 4.52 -7.63
CA SER A 37 7.13 5.91 -7.45
C SER A 37 5.61 6.05 -7.43
N ALA A 38 4.89 5.06 -7.93
CA ALA A 38 3.44 4.99 -7.89
C ALA A 38 2.97 3.53 -7.87
N THR A 39 1.83 3.30 -7.23
CA THR A 39 1.10 2.04 -7.27
C THR A 39 -0.34 2.28 -7.71
N GLN A 40 -0.95 1.29 -8.36
CA GLN A 40 -2.34 1.33 -8.81
C GLN A 40 -3.04 0.02 -8.47
N PHE A 41 -4.25 0.13 -7.98
CA PHE A 41 -5.08 -1.04 -7.68
C PHE A 41 -6.57 -0.70 -7.77
N LYS A 42 -7.41 -1.72 -7.66
CA LYS A 42 -8.87 -1.59 -7.68
C LYS A 42 -9.45 -1.89 -6.32
N LEU A 43 -10.59 -1.25 -6.03
CA LEU A 43 -11.49 -1.71 -4.99
C LEU A 43 -12.58 -2.56 -5.63
N PHE A 44 -13.02 -3.58 -4.90
CA PHE A 44 -14.00 -4.55 -5.36
C PHE A 44 -15.28 -4.38 -4.55
N PRO A 45 -16.46 -4.49 -5.18
CA PRO A 45 -17.72 -4.32 -4.48
C PRO A 45 -17.94 -5.44 -3.47
N ASN A 46 -18.50 -5.07 -2.33
CA ASN A 46 -19.10 -6.03 -1.42
C ASN A 46 -20.35 -6.62 -2.07
N THR A 47 -20.37 -7.94 -2.24
CA THR A 47 -21.47 -8.64 -2.93
C THR A 47 -22.84 -8.41 -2.29
N ALA A 48 -22.88 -8.20 -0.96
CA ALA A 48 -24.14 -7.93 -0.24
C ALA A 48 -24.78 -6.59 -0.61
N VAL A 49 -23.99 -5.61 -1.06
CA VAL A 49 -24.51 -4.26 -1.41
C VAL A 49 -24.33 -3.90 -2.88
N GLN A 50 -23.60 -4.69 -3.65
CA GLN A 50 -23.25 -4.39 -5.03
C GLN A 50 -24.43 -3.94 -5.88
N ASN A 51 -25.53 -4.69 -5.85
CA ASN A 51 -26.74 -4.39 -6.62
C ASN A 51 -27.45 -3.11 -6.14
N CYS A 52 -27.25 -2.76 -4.86
CA CYS A 52 -27.82 -1.56 -4.28
C CYS A 52 -27.05 -0.30 -4.66
N VAL A 53 -25.72 -0.36 -4.66
CA VAL A 53 -24.87 0.81 -4.97
C VAL A 53 -24.63 1.01 -6.46
N ALA A 54 -24.77 -0.03 -7.27
CA ALA A 54 -24.55 0.02 -8.72
C ALA A 54 -25.62 0.86 -9.44
N ALA A 55 -25.20 1.60 -10.45
CA ALA A 55 -26.11 2.13 -11.44
C ALA A 55 -26.80 0.99 -12.20
N PRO A 56 -28.05 1.15 -12.65
CA PRO A 56 -28.79 0.09 -13.32
C PRO A 56 -28.02 -0.55 -14.49
N GLY A 57 -27.85 -1.85 -14.45
CA GLY A 57 -27.15 -2.62 -15.49
C GLY A 57 -25.64 -2.37 -15.59
N LYS A 58 -25.02 -1.75 -14.57
CA LYS A 58 -23.58 -1.46 -14.53
C LYS A 58 -22.90 -2.23 -13.42
N THR A 59 -21.58 -2.43 -13.59
CA THR A 59 -20.70 -2.90 -12.52
C THR A 59 -19.98 -1.71 -11.92
N PRO A 60 -19.99 -1.53 -10.58
CA PRO A 60 -19.23 -0.49 -9.91
C PRO A 60 -17.74 -0.55 -10.24
N ILE A 61 -17.13 0.61 -10.42
CA ILE A 61 -15.70 0.78 -10.67
C ILE A 61 -15.14 1.67 -9.57
N ALA A 62 -14.00 1.27 -9.01
CA ALA A 62 -13.21 2.11 -8.10
C ALA A 62 -11.72 1.83 -8.36
N ASN A 63 -11.03 2.83 -8.88
CA ASN A 63 -9.60 2.77 -9.17
C ASN A 63 -8.86 3.68 -8.22
N VAL A 64 -7.80 3.16 -7.61
CA VAL A 64 -6.92 3.90 -6.71
C VAL A 64 -5.56 4.03 -7.38
N THR A 65 -5.01 5.24 -7.35
CA THR A 65 -3.61 5.52 -7.68
C THR A 65 -2.98 6.21 -6.50
N VAL A 66 -1.83 5.71 -6.05
CA VAL A 66 -1.05 6.34 -4.99
C VAL A 66 0.32 6.70 -5.54
N HIS A 67 0.66 7.98 -5.49
CA HIS A 67 1.99 8.49 -5.83
C HIS A 67 2.80 8.66 -4.54
N ARG A 68 3.97 8.05 -4.51
CA ARG A 68 4.91 8.18 -3.40
C ARG A 68 5.45 9.60 -3.33
N GLY A 69 5.39 10.20 -2.16
CA GLY A 69 6.00 11.50 -1.87
C GLY A 69 7.19 11.37 -0.94
N HIS A 70 7.82 12.49 -0.62
CA HIS A 70 8.96 12.53 0.29
C HIS A 70 8.55 12.30 1.75
N LEU A 71 7.46 12.93 2.20
CA LEU A 71 6.91 12.81 3.56
C LEU A 71 5.49 12.25 3.56
N ASN A 72 4.71 12.65 2.57
CA ASN A 72 3.33 12.22 2.40
C ASN A 72 3.10 11.75 0.98
N ASP A 73 2.37 10.67 0.85
CA ASP A 73 1.89 10.17 -0.42
C ASP A 73 0.63 10.91 -0.86
N THR A 74 0.32 10.84 -2.15
CA THR A 74 -0.93 11.36 -2.70
C THR A 74 -1.74 10.22 -3.26
N LEU A 75 -2.90 9.93 -2.64
CA LEU A 75 -3.86 8.96 -3.15
C LEU A 75 -4.95 9.69 -3.93
N THR A 76 -5.27 9.19 -5.10
CA THR A 76 -6.46 9.55 -5.87
C THR A 76 -7.33 8.31 -6.04
N LEU A 77 -8.60 8.42 -5.59
CA LEU A 77 -9.64 7.44 -5.82
C LEU A 77 -10.61 8.00 -6.85
N HIS A 78 -10.84 7.26 -7.92
CA HIS A 78 -11.90 7.52 -8.89
C HIS A 78 -12.95 6.43 -8.84
N VAL A 79 -14.24 6.80 -8.69
CA VAL A 79 -15.36 5.87 -8.74
C VAL A 79 -16.28 6.19 -9.90
N ALA A 80 -16.89 5.14 -10.47
CA ALA A 80 -17.86 5.26 -11.55
C ALA A 80 -18.87 4.12 -11.51
N ASN A 81 -19.97 4.27 -12.27
CA ASN A 81 -21.04 3.28 -12.36
C ASN A 81 -21.76 3.02 -11.02
N LEU A 82 -21.69 3.94 -10.09
CA LEU A 82 -22.49 3.94 -8.87
C LEU A 82 -23.82 4.68 -9.10
N LYS A 83 -24.77 4.54 -8.18
CA LYS A 83 -25.95 5.40 -8.17
C LYS A 83 -25.56 6.85 -7.90
N PRO A 84 -26.31 7.82 -8.43
CA PRO A 84 -26.11 9.24 -8.10
C PRO A 84 -26.33 9.54 -6.63
N HIS A 85 -25.60 10.53 -6.15
CA HIS A 85 -25.79 11.16 -4.83
C HIS A 85 -25.62 10.22 -3.64
N LEU A 86 -24.83 9.13 -3.78
CA LEU A 86 -24.39 8.32 -2.65
C LEU A 86 -23.21 8.99 -1.96
N ALA A 87 -23.16 8.87 -0.65
CA ALA A 87 -22.06 9.35 0.17
C ALA A 87 -21.39 8.21 0.93
N PHE A 88 -20.06 8.27 1.00
CA PHE A 88 -19.23 7.25 1.62
C PHE A 88 -18.09 7.88 2.43
N ASP A 89 -17.60 7.14 3.41
CA ASP A 89 -16.38 7.41 4.17
C ASP A 89 -15.26 6.53 3.62
N LEU A 90 -14.15 7.14 3.21
CA LEU A 90 -12.94 6.46 2.75
C LEU A 90 -12.05 6.13 3.95
N PHE A 91 -11.60 4.89 4.04
CA PHE A 91 -10.72 4.40 5.10
C PHE A 91 -9.51 3.63 4.56
N THR A 92 -8.43 3.65 5.32
CA THR A 92 -7.41 2.60 5.32
C THR A 92 -7.67 1.65 6.48
N VAL A 93 -7.55 0.33 6.26
CA VAL A 93 -7.89 -0.68 7.26
C VAL A 93 -6.88 -1.82 7.29
N GLU A 94 -6.80 -2.49 8.45
CA GLU A 94 -5.90 -3.63 8.67
C GLU A 94 -6.31 -4.85 7.84
N LYS A 95 -7.60 -5.20 7.83
CA LYS A 95 -8.10 -6.45 7.26
C LYS A 95 -9.12 -6.21 6.16
N THR A 96 -9.15 -7.13 5.20
CA THR A 96 -10.17 -7.16 4.15
C THR A 96 -10.88 -8.51 4.14
N PRO A 97 -12.19 -8.57 3.83
CA PRO A 97 -12.95 -9.80 3.83
C PRO A 97 -12.64 -10.74 2.65
N GLN A 98 -11.84 -10.29 1.67
CA GLN A 98 -11.60 -11.05 0.44
C GLN A 98 -10.12 -11.27 0.17
N LEU A 99 -9.81 -12.49 -0.28
CA LEU A 99 -8.52 -12.83 -0.87
C LEU A 99 -8.40 -12.27 -2.31
N ALA A 100 -7.24 -12.43 -2.93
CA ALA A 100 -6.93 -11.94 -4.27
C ALA A 100 -7.92 -12.42 -5.34
N ASP A 101 -8.37 -13.67 -5.27
CA ASP A 101 -9.32 -14.29 -6.19
C ASP A 101 -10.79 -13.92 -5.89
N GLY A 102 -11.04 -13.18 -4.79
CA GLY A 102 -12.37 -12.80 -4.33
C GLY A 102 -13.04 -13.82 -3.42
N SER A 103 -12.39 -14.91 -3.08
CA SER A 103 -12.88 -15.84 -2.07
C SER A 103 -12.83 -15.20 -0.66
N PRO A 104 -13.62 -15.70 0.29
CA PRO A 104 -13.60 -15.20 1.66
C PRO A 104 -12.20 -15.33 2.28
N ASN A 105 -11.76 -14.28 2.99
CA ASN A 105 -10.53 -14.31 3.75
C ASN A 105 -10.77 -14.98 5.12
N PRO A 106 -10.21 -16.16 5.40
CA PRO A 106 -10.42 -16.85 6.66
C PRO A 106 -9.86 -16.10 7.89
N ASN A 107 -8.91 -15.19 7.67
CA ASN A 107 -8.28 -14.39 8.72
C ASN A 107 -9.03 -13.07 9.00
N PHE A 108 -10.12 -12.80 8.31
CA PHE A 108 -10.90 -11.57 8.49
C PHE A 108 -11.63 -11.54 9.85
N GLY A 109 -12.20 -12.67 10.29
CA GLY A 109 -12.84 -12.79 11.61
C GLY A 109 -14.03 -11.87 11.84
N GLY A 110 -14.60 -11.28 10.79
CA GLY A 110 -15.75 -10.39 10.88
C GLY A 110 -15.46 -8.93 11.27
N ASN A 111 -14.19 -8.54 11.43
CA ASN A 111 -13.79 -7.17 11.75
C ASN A 111 -12.63 -6.69 10.87
N PHE A 112 -12.57 -5.38 10.64
CA PHE A 112 -11.56 -4.74 9.79
C PHE A 112 -10.25 -4.42 10.54
N GLY A 113 -10.20 -4.65 11.85
CA GLY A 113 -9.08 -4.27 12.70
C GLY A 113 -8.99 -2.75 12.85
N PHE A 114 -7.77 -2.22 12.92
CA PHE A 114 -7.57 -0.77 12.90
C PHE A 114 -8.06 -0.17 11.59
N ALA A 115 -8.76 0.94 11.71
CA ALA A 115 -9.31 1.69 10.59
C ALA A 115 -9.02 3.18 10.79
N TRP A 116 -8.52 3.83 9.74
CA TRP A 116 -8.24 5.26 9.73
C TRP A 116 -9.11 5.95 8.70
N TYR A 117 -9.98 6.85 9.15
CA TYR A 117 -10.76 7.72 8.28
C TYR A 117 -9.81 8.65 7.51
N GLN A 118 -10.06 8.78 6.22
CA GLN A 118 -9.23 9.55 5.33
C GLN A 118 -9.96 10.73 4.69
N SER A 119 -11.19 10.52 4.24
CA SER A 119 -11.96 11.54 3.54
C SER A 119 -13.38 11.07 3.25
N ASP A 120 -14.28 12.02 2.96
CA ASP A 120 -15.55 11.76 2.33
C ASP A 120 -15.41 11.51 0.83
N LEU A 121 -16.32 10.71 0.30
CA LEU A 121 -16.50 10.46 -1.13
C LEU A 121 -17.99 10.61 -1.46
N GLU A 122 -18.34 11.50 -2.38
CA GLU A 122 -19.70 11.64 -2.88
C GLU A 122 -19.77 11.38 -4.38
N THR A 123 -20.86 10.72 -4.80
CA THR A 123 -21.14 10.53 -6.23
C THR A 123 -22.01 11.67 -6.77
N ASN A 124 -21.62 12.19 -7.92
CA ASN A 124 -22.34 13.21 -8.65
C ASN A 124 -23.61 12.65 -9.34
N ALA A 125 -24.34 13.49 -10.07
CA ALA A 125 -25.56 13.09 -10.80
C ALA A 125 -25.33 11.99 -11.87
N LYS A 126 -24.09 11.72 -12.23
CA LYS A 126 -23.70 10.64 -13.18
C LYS A 126 -23.23 9.36 -12.47
N GLY A 127 -23.25 9.32 -11.12
CA GLY A 127 -22.74 8.20 -10.34
C GLY A 127 -21.22 8.07 -10.40
N GLN A 128 -20.52 9.19 -10.54
CA GLN A 128 -19.06 9.30 -10.55
C GLN A 128 -18.60 10.15 -9.37
N GLY A 129 -17.44 9.87 -8.83
CA GLY A 129 -16.82 10.66 -7.77
C GLY A 129 -15.30 10.54 -7.79
N ASP A 130 -14.65 11.58 -7.31
CA ASP A 130 -13.20 11.64 -7.18
C ASP A 130 -12.81 12.16 -5.80
N VAL A 131 -11.80 11.54 -5.20
CA VAL A 131 -11.19 11.98 -3.94
C VAL A 131 -9.69 12.01 -4.13
N THR A 132 -9.07 13.08 -3.65
CA THR A 132 -7.60 13.17 -3.54
C THR A 132 -7.23 13.52 -2.11
N ILE A 133 -6.41 12.67 -1.50
CA ILE A 133 -5.87 12.87 -0.14
C ILE A 133 -4.35 12.90 -0.19
N LYS A 134 -3.75 13.60 0.78
CA LYS A 134 -2.30 13.67 0.95
C LYS A 134 -1.95 13.34 2.39
N THR A 135 -1.37 12.16 2.60
CA THR A 135 -1.06 11.64 3.94
C THR A 135 0.00 10.54 3.84
N ILE A 136 0.38 9.94 4.96
CA ILE A 136 1.23 8.74 4.98
C ILE A 136 0.36 7.55 4.55
N LEU A 137 0.77 6.81 3.52
CA LEU A 137 0.00 5.68 2.97
C LEU A 137 0.85 4.46 2.66
N LEU A 138 1.89 4.61 1.83
CA LEU A 138 2.67 3.48 1.34
C LEU A 138 3.66 2.99 2.39
N ASP A 139 3.56 1.70 2.72
CA ASP A 139 4.48 0.94 3.58
C ASP A 139 4.55 1.40 5.06
N GLN A 140 3.88 2.49 5.45
CA GLN A 140 4.10 3.16 6.73
C GLN A 140 2.85 3.39 7.60
N ILE A 141 1.65 3.02 7.15
CA ILE A 141 0.46 3.25 7.98
C ILE A 141 0.39 2.22 9.08
N PHE A 142 0.56 2.65 10.31
CA PHE A 142 0.39 1.77 11.47
C PHE A 142 -0.32 2.47 12.60
N GLY A 143 -0.94 1.67 13.48
CA GLY A 143 -1.55 2.14 14.71
C GLY A 143 -1.19 1.23 15.87
N PHE A 144 -1.23 1.75 17.08
CA PHE A 144 -1.02 0.97 18.30
C PHE A 144 -1.88 1.53 19.45
N ASP A 145 -2.15 0.69 20.43
CA ASP A 145 -2.74 1.11 21.71
C ASP A 145 -2.00 0.41 22.85
N ALA A 146 -0.98 1.07 23.38
CA ALA A 146 -0.17 0.54 24.46
C ALA A 146 -0.98 0.29 25.75
N SER A 147 -2.03 1.08 25.99
CA SER A 147 -2.89 0.95 27.17
C SER A 147 -3.71 -0.33 27.16
N ARG A 148 -3.98 -0.87 25.97
CA ARG A 148 -4.72 -2.12 25.76
C ARG A 148 -3.84 -3.28 25.31
N GLY A 149 -2.52 -3.09 25.34
CA GLY A 149 -1.57 -4.12 24.93
C GLY A 149 -1.58 -4.40 23.41
N VAL A 150 -2.10 -3.48 22.61
CA VAL A 150 -2.09 -3.62 21.15
C VAL A 150 -0.75 -3.14 20.62
N THR A 151 0.01 -4.06 20.03
CA THR A 151 1.27 -3.78 19.34
C THR A 151 1.02 -3.05 18.03
N PRO A 152 2.03 -2.42 17.42
CA PRO A 152 1.88 -1.80 16.11
C PRO A 152 1.29 -2.75 15.07
N VAL A 153 0.23 -2.32 14.41
CA VAL A 153 -0.47 -3.06 13.33
C VAL A 153 -0.55 -2.17 12.12
N ASN A 154 -0.27 -2.73 10.98
CA ASN A 154 -0.25 -2.00 9.71
C ASN A 154 -1.61 -2.04 9.02
N THR A 155 -1.99 -0.95 8.36
CA THR A 155 -3.24 -0.81 7.60
C THR A 155 -2.91 -0.62 6.12
N PHE A 156 -2.91 -1.72 5.36
CA PHE A 156 -2.52 -1.69 3.94
C PHE A 156 -3.67 -1.87 2.96
N ASN A 157 -4.90 -1.94 3.47
CA ASN A 157 -6.10 -2.04 2.65
C ASN A 157 -6.83 -0.71 2.58
N VAL A 158 -7.50 -0.47 1.47
CA VAL A 158 -8.33 0.72 1.24
C VAL A 158 -9.75 0.27 0.98
N GLY A 159 -10.71 0.96 1.56
CA GLY A 159 -12.13 0.74 1.29
C GLY A 159 -12.97 1.94 1.63
N PHE A 160 -14.22 1.92 1.22
CA PHE A 160 -15.17 2.94 1.61
C PHE A 160 -16.51 2.33 2.05
N TRP A 161 -17.11 2.96 3.04
CA TRP A 161 -18.33 2.59 3.71
C TRP A 161 -19.40 3.63 3.46
N PHE A 162 -20.69 3.25 3.61
CA PHE A 162 -21.75 4.26 3.57
C PHE A 162 -21.55 5.32 4.66
N ASN A 163 -21.57 6.56 4.28
CA ASN A 163 -21.55 7.70 5.20
C ASN A 163 -22.96 7.98 5.76
N ARG A 164 -24.00 7.84 4.93
CA ARG A 164 -25.37 8.17 5.32
C ARG A 164 -26.16 6.93 5.71
N PRO A 165 -26.74 6.88 6.93
CA PRO A 165 -27.63 5.79 7.34
C PRO A 165 -28.80 5.55 6.40
N ALA A 166 -29.32 6.61 5.76
CA ALA A 166 -30.40 6.50 4.79
C ALA A 166 -30.01 5.72 3.53
N ASP A 167 -28.79 5.93 3.02
CA ASP A 167 -28.25 5.20 1.86
C ASP A 167 -28.05 3.72 2.21
N ALA A 168 -27.54 3.44 3.40
CA ALA A 168 -27.40 2.08 3.91
C ALA A 168 -28.74 1.38 4.12
N ALA A 169 -29.73 2.10 4.69
CA ALA A 169 -31.08 1.59 4.90
C ALA A 169 -31.80 1.27 3.57
N ALA A 170 -31.59 2.10 2.54
CA ALA A 170 -32.10 1.83 1.19
C ALA A 170 -31.48 0.54 0.57
N CYS A 171 -30.35 0.07 1.11
CA CYS A 171 -29.73 -1.21 0.77
C CYS A 171 -30.14 -2.37 1.71
N GLY A 172 -31.06 -2.14 2.63
CA GLY A 172 -31.55 -3.13 3.60
C GLY A 172 -30.74 -3.21 4.89
N PHE A 173 -29.82 -2.26 5.15
CA PHE A 173 -29.02 -2.22 6.38
C PHE A 173 -29.52 -1.11 7.32
N THR A 174 -30.18 -1.51 8.41
CA THR A 174 -30.80 -0.59 9.39
C THR A 174 -30.07 -0.57 10.74
N GLY A 175 -28.95 -1.30 10.86
CA GLY A 175 -28.16 -1.38 12.08
C GLY A 175 -27.16 -0.24 12.25
N THR A 176 -26.67 -0.08 13.47
CA THR A 176 -25.50 0.75 13.74
C THR A 176 -24.24 0.10 13.18
N THR A 177 -23.31 0.91 12.72
CA THR A 177 -22.04 0.46 12.19
C THR A 177 -20.94 0.52 13.24
N PRO A 178 -19.76 -0.05 12.99
CA PRO A 178 -18.64 0.07 13.93
C PRO A 178 -18.16 1.52 14.12
N PHE A 179 -18.59 2.46 13.26
CA PHE A 179 -18.17 3.86 13.33
C PHE A 179 -19.25 4.69 14.01
N ASN A 180 -18.92 5.25 15.17
CA ASN A 180 -19.78 6.16 15.92
C ASN A 180 -19.43 7.61 15.58
N GLY A 181 -20.44 8.47 15.64
CA GLY A 181 -20.26 9.91 15.47
C GLY A 181 -21.05 10.45 14.30
N GLU A 182 -20.50 11.45 13.65
CA GLU A 182 -21.14 12.18 12.57
C GLU A 182 -21.52 11.26 11.39
N HIS A 183 -20.65 10.31 11.09
CA HIS A 183 -20.77 9.35 9.99
C HIS A 183 -21.16 7.97 10.51
N ASN A 184 -22.32 7.83 11.05
CA ASN A 184 -22.84 6.54 11.53
C ASN A 184 -23.23 5.64 10.35
N ALA A 185 -22.21 5.14 9.66
CA ALA A 185 -22.30 4.55 8.33
C ALA A 185 -22.75 3.08 8.34
N GLY A 186 -23.18 2.60 7.21
CA GLY A 186 -23.57 1.21 6.93
C GLY A 186 -22.38 0.29 6.64
N PRO A 187 -22.62 -0.81 5.96
CA PRO A 187 -21.57 -1.76 5.62
C PRO A 187 -20.56 -1.18 4.63
N VAL A 188 -19.40 -1.85 4.51
CA VAL A 188 -18.44 -1.55 3.44
C VAL A 188 -19.11 -1.69 2.07
N ALA A 189 -18.94 -0.69 1.22
CA ALA A 189 -19.45 -0.70 -0.14
C ALA A 189 -18.43 -1.32 -1.12
N MET A 190 -17.18 -0.87 -1.07
CA MET A 190 -16.08 -1.43 -1.86
C MET A 190 -14.79 -1.44 -1.05
N ILE A 191 -13.93 -2.44 -1.30
CA ILE A 191 -12.66 -2.61 -0.58
C ILE A 191 -11.62 -3.29 -1.47
N SER A 192 -10.33 -3.04 -1.19
CA SER A 192 -9.22 -3.73 -1.82
C SER A 192 -9.17 -5.20 -1.44
N ARG A 193 -8.50 -5.99 -2.27
CA ARG A 193 -8.17 -7.39 -1.99
C ARG A 193 -6.70 -7.53 -1.65
N LEU A 194 -6.36 -8.63 -1.00
CA LEU A 194 -4.97 -8.97 -0.71
C LEU A 194 -4.21 -9.32 -2.00
N ASP A 195 -2.90 -9.12 -2.01
CA ASP A 195 -2.03 -9.66 -3.04
C ASP A 195 -2.02 -11.20 -3.00
N ALA A 196 -1.95 -11.83 -4.15
CA ALA A 196 -2.06 -13.29 -4.27
C ALA A 196 -0.86 -14.02 -3.65
N THR A 197 0.31 -13.42 -3.64
CA THR A 197 1.56 -14.00 -3.18
C THR A 197 1.85 -13.63 -1.74
N THR A 198 1.88 -12.33 -1.46
CA THR A 198 2.29 -11.79 -0.16
C THR A 198 1.20 -11.85 0.90
N LYS A 199 -0.08 -11.91 0.48
CA LYS A 199 -1.26 -11.81 1.35
C LYS A 199 -1.35 -10.47 2.10
N LEU A 200 -0.63 -9.46 1.65
CA LEU A 200 -0.68 -8.09 2.16
C LEU A 200 -1.64 -7.23 1.34
N GLY A 201 -2.08 -6.13 1.90
CA GLY A 201 -2.89 -5.15 1.18
C GLY A 201 -2.06 -4.33 0.19
N PRO A 202 -2.70 -3.68 -0.80
CA PRO A 202 -2.01 -3.04 -1.94
C PRO A 202 -1.20 -1.79 -1.57
N LEU A 203 -1.32 -1.26 -0.36
CA LEU A 203 -0.49 -0.15 0.12
C LEU A 203 0.89 -0.62 0.62
N CYS A 204 1.12 -1.93 0.74
CA CYS A 204 2.45 -2.49 0.93
C CYS A 204 3.12 -2.66 -0.44
N THR A 205 4.10 -1.84 -0.75
CA THR A 205 4.82 -1.85 -2.04
C THR A 205 6.23 -2.43 -1.95
N ASP A 206 6.68 -2.72 -0.73
CA ASP A 206 7.99 -3.31 -0.45
C ASP A 206 7.83 -4.50 0.51
N PRO A 207 7.24 -5.61 0.04
CA PRO A 207 7.03 -6.79 0.86
C PRO A 207 8.33 -7.57 1.05
N GLU A 208 8.74 -7.75 2.30
CA GLU A 208 9.86 -8.62 2.66
C GLU A 208 9.37 -9.98 3.15
N ARG A 209 10.16 -11.01 2.87
CA ARG A 209 9.85 -12.38 3.25
C ARG A 209 10.46 -12.74 4.59
N ASN A 210 9.63 -13.22 5.52
CA ASN A 210 10.05 -13.76 6.79
C ASN A 210 10.68 -15.16 6.66
N ASN A 211 11.41 -15.58 7.69
CA ASN A 211 12.03 -16.92 7.73
C ASN A 211 11.00 -18.07 7.71
N ASP A 212 9.78 -17.83 8.15
CA ASP A 212 8.67 -18.80 8.14
C ASP A 212 7.94 -18.86 6.78
N GLY A 213 8.36 -18.02 5.82
CA GLY A 213 7.78 -17.92 4.48
C GLY A 213 6.61 -16.96 4.36
N SER A 214 6.12 -16.36 5.44
CA SER A 214 5.17 -15.26 5.41
C SER A 214 5.82 -13.97 4.91
N PHE A 215 5.00 -12.91 4.72
CA PHE A 215 5.50 -11.61 4.30
C PHE A 215 5.09 -10.52 5.30
N HIS A 216 5.94 -9.51 5.42
CA HIS A 216 5.65 -8.25 6.08
C HIS A 216 6.01 -7.09 5.14
N CYS A 217 5.59 -5.87 5.48
CA CYS A 217 5.96 -4.68 4.73
C CYS A 217 7.14 -4.02 5.42
N ASP A 218 8.17 -3.72 4.65
CA ASP A 218 9.28 -2.89 5.14
C ASP A 218 8.92 -1.40 4.97
N PRO A 219 8.89 -0.60 6.06
CA PRO A 219 8.56 0.82 6.01
C PRO A 219 9.62 1.68 5.32
#